data_c6334a837b77052587b52c2bc1da289e
#
_entry.id   c6334a837b77052587b52c2bc1da289e
#
_cell.length_a   1.000
_cell.length_b   1.000
_cell.length_c   1.000
_cell.angle_alpha   90.00
_cell.angle_beta   90.00
_cell.angle_gamma   90.00
#
_symmetry.space_group_name_H-M   'P 1'
#
loop_
_entity.id
_entity.type
_entity.pdbx_description
1 polymer ?
#
loop_
_entity_poly.entity_id
_entity_poly.type
_entity_poly.pdbx_seq_one_letter_code
_entity_poly.pdbx_strand_id
1 'polypeptide(L)'
;MKKCDWGAGQYLHQLLSENSLKRMVGETALVPMLVDGDKLIAFCTFAPLDDIQPTDMSPWIGFVYTFPDYRGHRYAGMLLDYAESIATVMDREYIYISTGHTGLYEKYGYEFYKMDKDIEGEKSRIYRKALAVEGPDKDRRYESGAKWKAEIVKAARENVDMTAYCGFSCNHCFLGEWCGGCRSVFSCCSYGTLYDKGKCPNIDCCEKKGLDGCYECEDLKECTKGFYQPDNDGASACKAQAMFIHKYGKEKFFYVHDKLHEVHDFKKTQEILGTDAEEGIKILERYL
;
A
#
# COMPACT_ATOMS: atom_id res chain seq x y z
N MET A 1 1.75 -24.73 6.89
CA MET A 1 2.13 -24.17 8.20
C MET A 1 1.87 -25.14 9.36
N LYS A 2 0.68 -25.74 9.51
CA LYS A 2 0.36 -26.69 10.62
C LYS A 2 1.40 -27.79 10.85
N LYS A 3 2.08 -28.24 9.79
CA LYS A 3 3.09 -29.34 9.84
C LYS A 3 4.53 -28.84 9.98
N CYS A 4 4.79 -27.55 10.22
CA CYS A 4 6.16 -27.09 10.38
C CYS A 4 6.73 -27.54 11.76
N ASP A 5 8.04 -27.75 11.80
CA ASP A 5 8.79 -28.20 12.97
C ASP A 5 9.15 -27.03 13.94
N TRP A 6 8.58 -25.84 13.70
CA TRP A 6 8.85 -24.62 14.46
C TRP A 6 7.58 -24.11 15.15
N GLY A 7 7.64 -23.95 16.50
CA GLY A 7 6.49 -23.55 17.30
C GLY A 7 5.84 -22.24 16.89
N ALA A 8 6.65 -21.22 16.55
CA ALA A 8 6.10 -19.95 16.08
C ALA A 8 5.36 -20.09 14.73
N GLY A 9 5.80 -20.97 13.84
CA GLY A 9 5.08 -21.23 12.59
C GLY A 9 3.75 -21.98 12.81
N GLN A 10 3.68 -22.83 13.84
CA GLN A 10 2.41 -23.45 14.27
C GLN A 10 1.49 -22.41 14.88
N TYR A 11 2.03 -21.48 15.66
CA TYR A 11 1.30 -20.35 16.23
C TYR A 11 0.75 -19.42 15.15
N LEU A 12 1.55 -19.08 14.12
CA LEU A 12 1.04 -18.34 12.97
C LEU A 12 -0.14 -19.07 12.30
N HIS A 13 -0.06 -20.40 12.14
CA HIS A 13 -1.17 -21.18 11.61
C HIS A 13 -2.43 -21.03 12.47
N GLN A 14 -2.29 -21.05 13.80
CA GLN A 14 -3.40 -20.83 14.71
C GLN A 14 -4.01 -19.43 14.53
N LEU A 15 -3.18 -18.38 14.53
CA LEU A 15 -3.63 -16.99 14.32
C LEU A 15 -4.43 -16.82 13.03
N LEU A 16 -3.99 -17.47 11.94
CA LEU A 16 -4.70 -17.46 10.66
C LEU A 16 -6.03 -18.23 10.73
N SER A 17 -6.04 -19.40 11.39
CA SER A 17 -7.25 -20.22 11.53
C SER A 17 -8.32 -19.54 12.37
N GLU A 18 -7.91 -18.74 13.36
CA GLU A 18 -8.77 -17.95 14.26
C GLU A 18 -9.09 -16.55 13.70
N ASN A 19 -8.58 -16.20 12.53
CA ASN A 19 -8.68 -14.85 11.95
C ASN A 19 -8.21 -13.73 12.91
N SER A 20 -7.18 -14.02 13.70
CA SER A 20 -6.68 -13.13 14.76
C SER A 20 -5.35 -12.43 14.43
N LEU A 21 -4.68 -12.82 13.33
CA LEU A 21 -3.38 -12.27 12.94
C LEU A 21 -3.40 -10.73 12.84
N LYS A 22 -4.36 -10.18 12.11
CA LYS A 22 -4.46 -8.73 11.89
C LYS A 22 -4.68 -7.94 13.18
N ARG A 23 -5.42 -8.49 14.11
CA ARG A 23 -5.62 -7.87 15.43
C ARG A 23 -4.33 -7.82 16.24
N MET A 24 -3.43 -8.79 16.03
CA MET A 24 -2.16 -8.88 16.77
C MET A 24 -1.08 -7.98 16.16
N VAL A 25 -0.94 -7.99 14.82
CA VAL A 25 0.19 -7.34 14.14
C VAL A 25 -0.23 -6.20 13.18
N GLY A 26 -1.51 -5.84 13.17
CA GLY A 26 -2.06 -4.72 12.40
C GLY A 26 -2.85 -5.13 11.17
N GLU A 27 -3.82 -4.28 10.79
CA GLU A 27 -4.81 -4.56 9.75
C GLU A 27 -4.22 -4.81 8.36
N THR A 28 -3.06 -4.21 8.06
CA THR A 28 -2.39 -4.36 6.76
C THR A 28 -1.42 -5.55 6.72
N ALA A 29 -1.49 -6.45 7.71
CA ALA A 29 -0.63 -7.63 7.75
C ALA A 29 -0.90 -8.58 6.58
N LEU A 30 0.18 -9.02 5.96
CA LEU A 30 0.22 -9.99 4.87
C LEU A 30 1.04 -11.21 5.27
N VAL A 31 0.80 -12.33 4.61
CA VAL A 31 1.57 -13.55 4.76
C VAL A 31 2.11 -13.98 3.40
N PRO A 32 3.26 -13.42 2.95
CA PRO A 32 3.94 -13.89 1.77
C PRO A 32 4.27 -15.37 1.86
N MET A 33 3.94 -16.12 0.81
CA MET A 33 4.17 -17.55 0.73
C MET A 33 4.87 -17.90 -0.58
N LEU A 34 5.90 -18.74 -0.48
CA LEU A 34 6.53 -19.37 -1.64
C LEU A 34 5.93 -20.76 -1.80
N VAL A 35 5.38 -21.05 -2.97
CA VAL A 35 4.71 -22.31 -3.26
C VAL A 35 5.23 -22.93 -4.56
N ASP A 36 5.15 -24.25 -4.67
CA ASP A 36 5.38 -25.01 -5.90
C ASP A 36 4.17 -25.94 -6.09
N GLY A 37 3.28 -25.57 -6.99
CA GLY A 37 1.95 -26.17 -7.08
C GLY A 37 1.21 -26.07 -5.75
N ASP A 38 0.80 -27.19 -5.18
CA ASP A 38 0.10 -27.25 -3.89
C ASP A 38 1.04 -27.32 -2.67
N LYS A 39 2.35 -27.28 -2.89
CA LYS A 39 3.35 -27.41 -1.81
C LYS A 39 3.77 -26.05 -1.31
N LEU A 40 3.59 -25.80 -0.02
CA LEU A 40 4.16 -24.64 0.66
C LEU A 40 5.64 -24.88 0.96
N ILE A 41 6.52 -24.08 0.37
CA ILE A 41 7.97 -24.16 0.47
C ILE A 41 8.50 -23.31 1.62
N ALA A 42 8.04 -22.06 1.69
CA ALA A 42 8.47 -21.08 2.67
C ALA A 42 7.38 -20.02 2.90
N PHE A 43 7.43 -19.35 4.03
CA PHE A 43 6.52 -18.24 4.34
C PHE A 43 7.19 -17.22 5.28
N CYS A 44 6.64 -16.02 5.33
CA CYS A 44 6.91 -15.02 6.34
C CYS A 44 5.65 -14.17 6.59
N THR A 45 5.69 -13.27 7.55
CA THR A 45 4.73 -12.17 7.67
C THR A 45 5.38 -10.87 7.22
N PHE A 46 4.55 -9.97 6.70
CA PHE A 46 4.87 -8.56 6.49
C PHE A 46 3.77 -7.77 7.19
N ALA A 47 4.12 -6.98 8.21
CA ALA A 47 3.11 -6.39 9.07
C ALA A 47 3.55 -5.03 9.66
N PRO A 48 2.60 -4.18 10.07
CA PRO A 48 2.91 -2.93 10.78
C PRO A 48 3.62 -3.15 12.11
N LEU A 49 3.31 -4.24 12.82
CA LEU A 49 3.83 -4.59 14.15
C LEU A 49 4.39 -6.01 14.13
N ASP A 50 5.26 -6.30 15.10
CA ASP A 50 5.79 -7.63 15.42
C ASP A 50 5.87 -7.79 16.94
N ASP A 51 6.77 -8.60 17.45
CA ASP A 51 6.97 -8.88 18.88
C ASP A 51 7.58 -7.72 19.67
N ILE A 52 8.13 -6.70 19.02
CA ILE A 52 8.68 -5.50 19.66
C ILE A 52 7.58 -4.43 19.76
N GLN A 53 7.01 -4.27 20.95
CA GLN A 53 5.92 -3.32 21.19
C GLN A 53 6.02 -2.71 22.61
N PRO A 54 5.66 -1.40 22.78
CA PRO A 54 5.27 -0.46 21.74
C PRO A 54 6.47 0.07 20.94
N THR A 55 6.27 0.40 19.67
CA THR A 55 7.32 0.94 18.80
C THR A 55 6.73 1.81 17.68
N ASP A 56 7.54 2.74 17.18
CA ASP A 56 7.30 3.50 15.96
C ASP A 56 7.96 2.87 14.71
N MET A 57 8.76 1.82 14.91
CA MET A 57 9.38 1.08 13.82
C MET A 57 8.33 0.28 13.04
N SER A 58 8.31 0.46 11.72
CA SER A 58 7.37 -0.21 10.78
C SER A 58 7.87 -0.04 9.35
N PRO A 59 7.64 -1.03 8.44
CA PRO A 59 7.04 -2.34 8.67
C PRO A 59 8.05 -3.39 9.17
N TRP A 60 7.51 -4.52 9.60
CA TRP A 60 8.26 -5.67 10.09
C TRP A 60 8.12 -6.88 9.20
N ILE A 61 9.18 -7.68 9.09
CA ILE A 61 9.13 -9.05 8.59
C ILE A 61 9.28 -9.98 9.79
N GLY A 62 8.27 -10.80 10.04
CA GLY A 62 8.26 -11.81 11.09
C GLY A 62 8.03 -13.22 10.54
N PHE A 63 8.08 -14.20 11.40
CA PHE A 63 7.75 -15.60 11.08
C PHE A 63 8.46 -16.17 9.84
N VAL A 64 9.70 -15.76 9.56
CA VAL A 64 10.46 -16.24 8.38
C VAL A 64 10.80 -17.72 8.53
N TYR A 65 10.24 -18.56 7.67
CA TYR A 65 10.43 -19.99 7.75
C TYR A 65 10.53 -20.64 6.36
N THR A 66 11.46 -21.59 6.24
CA THR A 66 11.59 -22.49 5.07
C THR A 66 11.50 -23.92 5.56
N PHE A 67 10.63 -24.73 4.95
CA PHE A 67 10.49 -26.14 5.31
C PHE A 67 11.82 -26.89 5.10
N PRO A 68 12.16 -27.89 5.95
CA PRO A 68 13.46 -28.55 5.97
C PRO A 68 13.92 -29.07 4.61
N ASP A 69 13.04 -29.71 3.85
CA ASP A 69 13.34 -30.29 2.53
C ASP A 69 13.72 -29.25 1.46
N TYR A 70 13.46 -27.98 1.74
CA TYR A 70 13.71 -26.86 0.82
C TYR A 70 14.78 -25.88 1.31
N ARG A 71 15.45 -26.18 2.43
CA ARG A 71 16.55 -25.37 2.96
C ARG A 71 17.77 -25.41 2.04
N GLY A 72 18.62 -24.39 2.12
CA GLY A 72 19.83 -24.29 1.29
C GLY A 72 19.64 -23.64 -0.09
N HIS A 73 18.41 -23.39 -0.53
CA HIS A 73 18.09 -22.81 -1.84
C HIS A 73 17.81 -21.29 -1.82
N ARG A 74 18.11 -20.61 -0.71
CA ARG A 74 17.88 -19.17 -0.52
C ARG A 74 16.40 -18.72 -0.61
N TYR A 75 15.46 -19.61 -0.37
CA TYR A 75 14.04 -19.24 -0.42
C TYR A 75 13.64 -18.19 0.62
N ALA A 76 14.29 -18.15 1.78
CA ALA A 76 14.13 -17.04 2.70
C ALA A 76 14.49 -15.69 2.06
N GLY A 77 15.58 -15.64 1.27
CA GLY A 77 15.96 -14.43 0.53
C GLY A 77 14.89 -13.97 -0.46
N MET A 78 14.23 -14.91 -1.16
CA MET A 78 13.12 -14.56 -2.06
C MET A 78 11.94 -13.93 -1.30
N LEU A 79 11.61 -14.44 -0.12
CA LEU A 79 10.57 -13.86 0.73
C LEU A 79 10.96 -12.46 1.25
N LEU A 80 12.23 -12.28 1.66
CA LEU A 80 12.74 -10.98 2.07
C LEU A 80 12.69 -9.98 0.91
N ASP A 81 13.19 -10.34 -0.29
CA ASP A 81 13.13 -9.52 -1.49
C ASP A 81 11.67 -9.09 -1.83
N TYR A 82 10.74 -10.03 -1.65
CA TYR A 82 9.32 -9.74 -1.89
C TYR A 82 8.75 -8.76 -0.86
N ALA A 83 9.03 -8.97 0.44
CA ALA A 83 8.60 -8.08 1.52
C ALA A 83 9.22 -6.68 1.40
N GLU A 84 10.50 -6.59 1.03
CA GLU A 84 11.19 -5.33 0.73
C GLU A 84 10.54 -4.59 -0.43
N SER A 85 10.12 -5.34 -1.46
CA SER A 85 9.40 -4.76 -2.60
C SER A 85 8.04 -4.21 -2.20
N ILE A 86 7.30 -4.88 -1.29
CA ILE A 86 6.06 -4.35 -0.71
C ILE A 86 6.36 -3.04 0.03
N ALA A 87 7.36 -3.03 0.91
CA ALA A 87 7.71 -1.85 1.69
C ALA A 87 8.14 -0.67 0.79
N THR A 88 8.84 -0.94 -0.32
CA THR A 88 9.20 0.05 -1.33
C THR A 88 7.96 0.64 -2.03
N VAL A 89 7.00 -0.21 -2.41
CA VAL A 89 5.71 0.25 -2.98
C VAL A 89 4.93 1.10 -1.98
N MET A 90 5.07 0.80 -0.68
CA MET A 90 4.48 1.59 0.42
C MET A 90 5.29 2.85 0.77
N ASP A 91 6.34 3.18 0.04
CA ASP A 91 7.23 4.34 0.26
C ASP A 91 7.85 4.34 1.68
N ARG A 92 8.29 3.16 2.14
CA ARG A 92 8.97 3.02 3.43
C ARG A 92 10.47 3.20 3.28
N GLU A 93 11.07 3.91 4.25
CA GLU A 93 12.51 4.16 4.27
C GLU A 93 13.29 2.94 4.78
N TYR A 94 12.73 2.25 5.76
CA TYR A 94 13.33 1.07 6.39
C TYR A 94 12.32 -0.07 6.50
N ILE A 95 12.86 -1.28 6.60
CA ILE A 95 12.14 -2.49 6.99
C ILE A 95 12.90 -3.18 8.12
N TYR A 96 12.18 -3.79 9.06
CA TYR A 96 12.73 -4.29 10.32
C TYR A 96 12.50 -5.78 10.50
N ILE A 97 13.39 -6.43 11.25
CA ILE A 97 13.31 -7.84 11.66
C ILE A 97 13.71 -7.93 13.13
N SER A 98 12.87 -8.57 13.94
CA SER A 98 13.22 -9.02 15.30
C SER A 98 13.67 -10.47 15.28
N THR A 99 14.82 -10.79 15.89
CA THR A 99 15.36 -12.16 15.83
C THR A 99 16.45 -12.41 16.86
N GLY A 100 16.55 -13.67 17.30
CA GLY A 100 17.71 -14.19 18.04
C GLY A 100 18.91 -14.59 17.16
N HIS A 101 18.72 -14.69 15.83
CA HIS A 101 19.78 -15.13 14.92
C HIS A 101 20.83 -14.04 14.67
N THR A 102 22.07 -14.46 14.46
CA THR A 102 23.20 -13.62 14.03
C THR A 102 23.83 -14.21 12.77
N GLY A 103 24.30 -13.35 11.86
CA GLY A 103 24.96 -13.79 10.62
C GLY A 103 24.01 -14.37 9.55
N LEU A 104 22.70 -14.32 9.76
CA LEU A 104 21.71 -14.76 8.79
C LEU A 104 21.23 -13.60 7.92
N TYR A 105 20.64 -12.60 8.56
CA TYR A 105 20.02 -11.48 7.85
C TYR A 105 21.03 -10.50 7.28
N GLU A 106 22.23 -10.45 7.84
CA GLU A 106 23.34 -9.68 7.30
C GLU A 106 23.74 -10.14 5.88
N LYS A 107 23.56 -11.43 5.56
CA LYS A 107 23.78 -11.97 4.19
C LYS A 107 22.80 -11.42 3.16
N TYR A 108 21.69 -10.86 3.62
CA TYR A 108 20.64 -10.24 2.80
C TYR A 108 20.68 -8.69 2.87
N GLY A 109 21.73 -8.13 3.49
CA GLY A 109 21.95 -6.68 3.55
C GLY A 109 21.25 -5.99 4.71
N TYR A 110 20.75 -6.73 5.69
CA TYR A 110 20.26 -6.16 6.94
C TYR A 110 21.41 -5.81 7.87
N GLU A 111 21.33 -4.69 8.53
CA GLU A 111 22.30 -4.23 9.55
C GLU A 111 21.69 -4.38 10.96
N PHE A 112 22.53 -4.75 11.93
CA PHE A 112 22.14 -4.70 13.32
C PHE A 112 21.85 -3.25 13.72
N TYR A 113 20.66 -3.00 14.26
CA TYR A 113 20.24 -1.66 14.66
C TYR A 113 20.34 -1.45 16.17
N LYS A 114 19.68 -2.29 16.97
CA LYS A 114 19.70 -2.23 18.44
C LYS A 114 19.26 -3.54 19.08
N MET A 115 19.48 -3.64 20.40
CA MET A 115 18.78 -4.59 21.25
C MET A 115 17.52 -3.95 21.81
N ASP A 116 16.45 -4.72 21.88
CA ASP A 116 15.24 -4.30 22.58
C ASP A 116 14.59 -5.51 23.29
N LYS A 117 13.49 -5.30 23.99
CA LYS A 117 12.70 -6.36 24.59
C LYS A 117 11.48 -6.65 23.74
N ASP A 118 11.20 -7.94 23.59
CA ASP A 118 9.93 -8.39 23.00
C ASP A 118 8.76 -8.26 24.00
N ILE A 119 7.58 -8.62 23.56
CA ILE A 119 6.35 -8.56 24.35
C ILE A 119 6.37 -9.51 25.58
N GLU A 120 7.28 -10.48 25.61
CA GLU A 120 7.49 -11.39 26.74
C GLU A 120 8.56 -10.88 27.70
N GLY A 121 9.23 -9.77 27.36
CA GLY A 121 10.31 -9.15 28.14
C GLY A 121 11.69 -9.72 27.86
N GLU A 122 11.81 -10.65 26.92
CA GLU A 122 13.07 -11.27 26.52
C GLU A 122 13.86 -10.34 25.56
N LYS A 123 15.18 -10.46 25.59
CA LYS A 123 16.05 -9.65 24.75
C LYS A 123 16.04 -10.15 23.31
N SER A 124 15.68 -9.31 22.38
CA SER A 124 15.74 -9.57 20.95
C SER A 124 16.66 -8.60 20.21
N ARG A 125 17.24 -9.06 19.10
CA ARG A 125 18.04 -8.24 18.18
C ARG A 125 17.12 -7.66 17.13
N ILE A 126 17.22 -6.36 16.94
CA ILE A 126 16.53 -5.69 15.85
C ILE A 126 17.54 -5.45 14.74
N TYR A 127 17.21 -5.97 13.57
CA TYR A 127 17.87 -5.68 12.33
C TYR A 127 16.99 -4.76 11.49
N ARG A 128 17.62 -3.91 10.67
CA ARG A 128 16.92 -3.10 9.69
C ARG A 128 17.65 -3.12 8.36
N LYS A 129 16.95 -2.83 7.29
CA LYS A 129 17.49 -2.58 5.98
C LYS A 129 16.93 -1.28 5.43
N ALA A 130 17.82 -0.38 4.99
CA ALA A 130 17.41 0.79 4.23
C ALA A 130 16.88 0.34 2.88
N LEU A 131 15.68 0.77 2.54
CA LEU A 131 15.10 0.58 1.23
C LEU A 131 15.60 1.72 0.35
N ALA A 132 16.06 1.40 -0.84
CA ALA A 132 16.62 2.39 -1.75
C ALA A 132 15.54 3.44 -2.10
N VAL A 133 15.57 4.55 -1.37
CA VAL A 133 14.88 5.77 -1.74
C VAL A 133 15.87 6.55 -2.59
N GLU A 134 15.86 6.34 -3.89
CA GLU A 134 16.68 7.11 -4.80
C GLU A 134 16.15 8.54 -4.91
N GLY A 135 16.74 9.42 -4.12
CA GLY A 135 16.71 10.88 -4.27
C GLY A 135 15.37 11.60 -4.20
N PRO A 136 15.40 12.95 -4.25
CA PRO A 136 14.18 13.78 -4.20
C PRO A 136 13.39 13.79 -5.50
N ASP A 137 13.85 13.11 -6.54
CA ASP A 137 13.18 13.03 -7.84
C ASP A 137 12.02 12.04 -7.76
N LYS A 138 10.80 12.57 -7.74
CA LYS A 138 9.57 11.77 -7.59
C LYS A 138 9.41 10.76 -8.73
N ASP A 139 9.84 11.10 -9.93
CA ASP A 139 9.74 10.24 -11.10
C ASP A 139 10.63 9.01 -10.93
N ARG A 140 11.83 9.17 -10.34
CA ARG A 140 12.73 8.06 -10.02
C ARG A 140 12.23 7.12 -8.91
N ARG A 141 11.40 7.59 -7.97
CA ARG A 141 10.79 6.68 -6.99
C ARG A 141 9.93 5.61 -7.65
N TYR A 142 9.29 5.96 -8.75
CA TYR A 142 8.44 5.04 -9.51
C TYR A 142 9.24 4.20 -10.50
N GLU A 143 10.42 4.66 -10.92
CA GLU A 143 11.32 3.94 -11.81
C GLU A 143 12.30 3.00 -11.10
N SER A 144 12.65 3.28 -9.83
CA SER A 144 13.55 2.43 -9.06
C SER A 144 12.91 1.08 -8.76
N GLY A 145 13.35 0.09 -9.48
CA GLY A 145 12.73 -1.19 -9.57
C GLY A 145 12.80 -2.06 -8.32
N ALA A 146 11.79 -2.01 -7.49
CA ALA A 146 11.52 -3.17 -6.66
C ALA A 146 11.26 -4.38 -7.59
N LYS A 147 11.97 -5.48 -7.38
CA LYS A 147 11.93 -6.68 -8.22
C LYS A 147 10.54 -7.22 -8.52
N TRP A 148 9.62 -7.08 -7.55
CA TRP A 148 8.24 -7.58 -7.62
C TRP A 148 7.20 -6.47 -7.73
N LYS A 149 7.61 -5.25 -8.08
CA LYS A 149 6.73 -4.08 -8.03
C LYS A 149 5.48 -4.24 -8.88
N ALA A 150 5.64 -4.68 -10.12
CA ALA A 150 4.50 -4.81 -11.05
C ALA A 150 3.49 -5.84 -10.54
N GLU A 151 3.95 -6.99 -10.05
CA GLU A 151 3.10 -8.04 -9.49
C GLU A 151 2.41 -7.58 -8.21
N ILE A 152 3.12 -6.85 -7.35
CA ILE A 152 2.57 -6.32 -6.08
C ILE A 152 1.50 -5.29 -6.38
N VAL A 153 1.76 -4.35 -7.30
CA VAL A 153 0.77 -3.34 -7.70
C VAL A 153 -0.44 -3.99 -8.32
N LYS A 154 -0.25 -4.97 -9.21
CA LYS A 154 -1.35 -5.72 -9.81
C LYS A 154 -2.20 -6.41 -8.75
N ALA A 155 -1.58 -7.17 -7.84
CA ALA A 155 -2.28 -7.87 -6.76
C ALA A 155 -2.99 -6.89 -5.80
N ALA A 156 -2.38 -5.75 -5.51
CA ALA A 156 -2.96 -4.72 -4.65
C ALA A 156 -4.25 -4.11 -5.24
N ARG A 157 -4.41 -4.14 -6.56
CA ARG A 157 -5.57 -3.59 -7.27
C ARG A 157 -6.67 -4.61 -7.53
N GLU A 158 -6.41 -5.89 -7.32
CA GLU A 158 -7.40 -6.95 -7.50
C GLU A 158 -8.53 -6.83 -6.47
N ASN A 159 -9.78 -6.81 -6.95
CA ASN A 159 -10.98 -6.73 -6.11
C ASN A 159 -11.05 -5.50 -5.18
N VAL A 160 -10.37 -4.42 -5.53
CA VAL A 160 -10.39 -3.15 -4.80
C VAL A 160 -11.22 -2.12 -5.57
N ASP A 161 -11.99 -1.32 -4.85
CA ASP A 161 -12.65 -0.14 -5.42
C ASP A 161 -11.59 0.86 -5.90
N MET A 162 -11.52 1.06 -7.21
CA MET A 162 -10.55 1.94 -7.86
C MET A 162 -11.00 3.41 -7.90
N THR A 163 -12.01 3.78 -7.12
CA THR A 163 -12.37 5.17 -6.83
C THR A 163 -11.54 5.67 -5.65
N ALA A 164 -10.67 6.63 -5.87
CA ALA A 164 -9.90 7.23 -4.77
C ALA A 164 -10.82 7.97 -3.77
N TYR A 165 -10.39 8.11 -2.52
CA TYR A 165 -11.13 8.91 -1.52
C TYR A 165 -11.43 10.33 -2.00
N CYS A 166 -10.53 10.94 -2.74
CA CYS A 166 -10.73 12.27 -3.36
C CYS A 166 -11.61 12.25 -4.62
N GLY A 167 -12.18 11.12 -5.00
CA GLY A 167 -13.04 10.98 -6.19
C GLY A 167 -12.30 10.73 -7.51
N PHE A 168 -10.97 10.57 -7.47
CA PHE A 168 -10.18 10.32 -8.67
C PHE A 168 -10.37 8.89 -9.19
N SER A 169 -10.28 8.68 -10.51
CA SER A 169 -10.26 7.33 -11.10
C SER A 169 -8.86 6.75 -11.08
N CYS A 170 -8.60 5.80 -10.18
CA CYS A 170 -7.32 5.10 -10.15
C CYS A 170 -7.07 4.24 -11.39
N ASN A 171 -8.12 3.79 -12.09
CA ASN A 171 -7.97 3.00 -13.32
C ASN A 171 -7.37 3.81 -14.48
N HIS A 172 -7.60 5.11 -14.49
CA HIS A 172 -7.17 6.03 -15.56
C HIS A 172 -6.04 6.96 -15.09
N CYS A 173 -5.47 6.71 -13.91
CA CYS A 173 -4.37 7.50 -13.38
C CYS A 173 -3.05 7.12 -14.08
N PHE A 174 -2.24 8.11 -14.46
CA PHE A 174 -0.90 7.86 -15.04
C PHE A 174 0.04 7.09 -14.12
N LEU A 175 -0.24 7.10 -12.81
CA LEU A 175 0.48 6.30 -11.81
C LEU A 175 -0.04 4.86 -11.66
N GLY A 176 -1.03 4.47 -12.47
CA GLY A 176 -1.72 3.18 -12.32
C GLY A 176 -0.82 1.95 -12.37
N GLU A 177 0.30 2.02 -13.11
CA GLU A 177 1.28 0.93 -13.16
C GLU A 177 2.21 0.88 -11.93
N TRP A 178 2.22 1.93 -11.12
CA TRP A 178 3.18 2.13 -10.04
C TRP A 178 2.54 2.24 -8.66
N CYS A 179 1.23 2.46 -8.60
CA CYS A 179 0.49 2.75 -7.38
C CYS A 179 -0.60 1.72 -7.14
N GLY A 180 -0.60 1.09 -5.98
CA GLY A 180 -1.65 0.16 -5.57
C GLY A 180 -3.01 0.80 -5.32
N GLY A 181 -3.07 2.14 -5.25
CA GLY A 181 -4.29 2.87 -4.92
C GLY A 181 -4.49 3.07 -3.41
N CYS A 182 -5.19 4.13 -3.06
CA CYS A 182 -5.37 4.51 -1.65
C CYS A 182 -6.32 3.58 -0.87
N ARG A 183 -7.08 2.73 -1.56
CA ARG A 183 -7.98 1.73 -0.96
C ARG A 183 -7.39 0.33 -0.93
N SER A 184 -6.21 0.13 -1.49
CA SER A 184 -5.52 -1.16 -1.42
C SER A 184 -5.10 -1.50 0.00
N VAL A 185 -4.78 -2.76 0.25
CA VAL A 185 -4.23 -3.21 1.54
C VAL A 185 -2.95 -2.47 1.95
N PHE A 186 -2.24 -1.88 1.00
CA PHE A 186 -1.04 -1.10 1.26
C PHE A 186 -1.35 0.35 1.63
N SER A 187 -2.62 0.79 1.52
CA SER A 187 -3.04 2.19 1.76
C SER A 187 -2.12 3.21 1.08
N CYS A 188 -1.51 2.82 -0.05
CA CYS A 188 -0.56 3.68 -0.72
C CYS A 188 -1.29 4.65 -1.64
N CYS A 189 -1.25 5.91 -1.24
CA CYS A 189 -1.58 7.03 -2.09
C CYS A 189 -0.28 7.69 -2.51
N SER A 190 0.04 7.68 -3.80
CA SER A 190 1.27 8.30 -4.31
C SER A 190 1.34 9.80 -3.99
N TYR A 191 0.21 10.45 -3.77
CA TYR A 191 0.14 11.82 -3.30
C TYR A 191 0.24 11.98 -1.78
N GLY A 192 0.03 10.91 -1.01
CA GLY A 192 0.21 10.93 0.44
C GLY A 192 1.64 11.27 0.85
N THR A 193 2.61 10.88 0.02
CA THR A 193 4.04 11.18 0.22
C THR A 193 4.39 12.65 0.00
N LEU A 194 3.49 13.44 -0.58
CA LEU A 194 3.64 14.90 -0.71
C LEU A 194 3.35 15.65 0.59
N TYR A 195 2.76 14.98 1.57
CA TYR A 195 2.37 15.56 2.84
C TYR A 195 3.27 15.04 3.96
N ASP A 196 3.72 15.92 4.85
CA ASP A 196 4.70 15.67 5.92
C ASP A 196 4.39 14.46 6.82
N LYS A 197 3.15 14.02 6.85
CA LYS A 197 2.71 12.89 7.69
C LYS A 197 2.54 11.57 6.94
N GLY A 198 2.90 11.50 5.67
CA GLY A 198 2.78 10.29 4.86
C GLY A 198 1.33 9.79 4.66
N LYS A 199 0.31 10.52 5.15
CA LYS A 199 -1.10 10.20 4.99
C LYS A 199 -1.81 11.32 4.24
N CYS A 200 -2.53 10.95 3.19
CA CYS A 200 -3.33 11.90 2.42
C CYS A 200 -4.41 12.55 3.28
N PRO A 201 -4.48 13.90 3.35
CA PRO A 201 -5.51 14.60 4.13
C PRO A 201 -6.95 14.27 3.73
N ASN A 202 -7.20 13.89 2.48
CA ASN A 202 -8.53 13.45 2.03
C ASN A 202 -8.91 12.11 2.66
N ILE A 203 -7.97 11.14 2.74
CA ILE A 203 -8.19 9.85 3.42
C ILE A 203 -8.48 10.11 4.89
N ASP A 204 -7.61 10.86 5.59
CA ASP A 204 -7.76 11.15 7.02
C ASP A 204 -9.10 11.85 7.33
N CYS A 205 -9.51 12.81 6.48
CA CYS A 205 -10.78 13.50 6.63
C CYS A 205 -11.99 12.55 6.44
N CYS A 206 -11.98 11.71 5.41
CA CYS A 206 -13.06 10.76 5.15
C CYS A 206 -13.19 9.73 6.27
N GLU A 207 -12.09 9.14 6.72
CA GLU A 207 -12.09 8.18 7.83
C GLU A 207 -12.62 8.80 9.14
N LYS A 208 -12.21 10.03 9.49
CA LYS A 208 -12.72 10.76 10.67
C LYS A 208 -14.20 11.07 10.59
N LYS A 209 -14.73 11.29 9.38
CA LYS A 209 -16.15 11.55 9.14
C LYS A 209 -16.97 10.28 8.91
N GLY A 210 -16.35 9.10 8.78
CA GLY A 210 -17.00 7.83 8.43
C GLY A 210 -17.57 7.81 7.01
N LEU A 211 -16.93 8.52 6.07
CA LEU A 211 -17.36 8.63 4.68
C LEU A 211 -16.56 7.66 3.79
N ASP A 212 -17.22 7.08 2.81
CA ASP A 212 -16.57 6.24 1.81
C ASP A 212 -15.67 7.04 0.86
N GLY A 213 -15.93 8.35 0.72
CA GLY A 213 -15.07 9.27 -0.03
C GLY A 213 -15.57 10.70 0.06
N CYS A 214 -14.77 11.62 -0.47
CA CYS A 214 -15.13 13.04 -0.50
C CYS A 214 -16.43 13.31 -1.25
N TYR A 215 -16.81 12.42 -2.16
CA TYR A 215 -18.07 12.50 -2.91
C TYR A 215 -19.32 12.29 -2.03
N GLU A 216 -19.19 11.81 -0.80
CA GLU A 216 -20.30 11.75 0.16
C GLU A 216 -20.35 12.97 1.10
N CYS A 217 -19.36 13.85 1.01
CA CYS A 217 -19.25 14.99 1.91
C CYS A 217 -20.19 16.15 1.47
N GLU A 218 -21.00 16.63 2.38
CA GLU A 218 -21.88 17.78 2.15
C GLU A 218 -21.08 19.07 1.83
N ASP A 219 -19.87 19.20 2.40
CA ASP A 219 -18.98 20.34 2.19
C ASP A 219 -18.13 20.23 0.91
N LEU A 220 -18.36 19.22 0.06
CA LEU A 220 -17.49 18.90 -1.09
C LEU A 220 -17.26 20.11 -2.00
N LYS A 221 -18.30 20.86 -2.29
CA LYS A 221 -18.26 21.99 -3.23
C LYS A 221 -17.26 23.07 -2.77
N GLU A 222 -17.26 23.39 -1.49
CA GLU A 222 -16.44 24.45 -0.91
C GLU A 222 -15.11 23.93 -0.32
N CYS A 223 -14.87 22.60 -0.39
CA CYS A 223 -13.71 21.98 0.21
C CYS A 223 -12.40 22.43 -0.47
N THR A 224 -11.42 22.85 0.33
CA THR A 224 -10.06 23.20 -0.11
C THR A 224 -8.98 22.36 0.59
N LYS A 225 -9.34 21.20 1.15
CA LYS A 225 -8.42 20.33 1.88
C LYS A 225 -7.72 19.32 0.98
N GLY A 226 -6.48 19.01 1.33
CA GLY A 226 -5.71 17.96 0.69
C GLY A 226 -5.57 18.17 -0.81
N PHE A 227 -6.05 17.24 -1.63
CA PHE A 227 -5.94 17.33 -3.07
C PHE A 227 -6.75 18.48 -3.70
N TYR A 228 -7.69 19.07 -2.96
CA TYR A 228 -8.51 20.20 -3.43
C TYR A 228 -7.93 21.57 -3.09
N GLN A 229 -6.68 21.65 -2.63
CA GLN A 229 -6.00 22.92 -2.40
C GLN A 229 -5.88 23.70 -3.72
N PRO A 230 -6.10 25.03 -3.72
CA PRO A 230 -6.14 25.83 -4.94
C PRO A 230 -4.83 25.86 -5.75
N ASP A 231 -3.71 25.62 -5.10
CA ASP A 231 -2.37 25.56 -5.69
C ASP A 231 -2.00 24.16 -6.27
N ASN A 232 -2.93 23.21 -6.19
CA ASN A 232 -2.74 21.89 -6.77
C ASN A 232 -3.32 21.84 -8.19
N ASP A 233 -2.50 21.62 -9.18
CA ASP A 233 -2.87 21.62 -10.61
C ASP A 233 -4.05 20.70 -10.97
N GLY A 234 -4.26 19.63 -10.23
CA GLY A 234 -5.35 18.67 -10.47
C GLY A 234 -6.61 18.91 -9.63
N ALA A 235 -6.66 19.97 -8.80
CA ALA A 235 -7.72 20.17 -7.80
C ALA A 235 -9.12 20.24 -8.42
N SER A 236 -9.32 21.08 -9.43
CA SER A 236 -10.62 21.26 -10.08
C SER A 236 -11.10 20.00 -10.79
N ALA A 237 -10.22 19.34 -11.55
CA ALA A 237 -10.54 18.09 -12.22
C ALA A 237 -10.94 16.98 -11.24
N CYS A 238 -10.20 16.85 -10.13
CA CYS A 238 -10.48 15.87 -9.10
C CYS A 238 -11.81 16.17 -8.39
N LYS A 239 -12.07 17.44 -8.08
CA LYS A 239 -13.33 17.87 -7.48
C LYS A 239 -14.53 17.63 -8.40
N ALA A 240 -14.40 17.92 -9.72
CA ALA A 240 -15.43 17.64 -10.71
C ALA A 240 -15.82 16.15 -10.72
N GLN A 241 -14.82 15.28 -10.66
CA GLN A 241 -15.02 13.83 -10.60
C GLN A 241 -15.77 13.42 -9.33
N ALA A 242 -15.36 13.93 -8.16
CA ALA A 242 -16.05 13.66 -6.90
C ALA A 242 -17.50 14.16 -6.91
N MET A 243 -17.76 15.35 -7.44
CA MET A 243 -19.11 15.91 -7.59
C MET A 243 -19.96 15.09 -8.59
N PHE A 244 -19.34 14.56 -9.65
CA PHE A 244 -20.02 13.65 -10.57
C PHE A 244 -20.41 12.35 -9.89
N ILE A 245 -19.52 11.75 -9.08
CA ILE A 245 -19.83 10.54 -8.31
C ILE A 245 -20.96 10.82 -7.33
N HIS A 246 -20.93 11.95 -6.64
CA HIS A 246 -21.99 12.38 -5.72
C HIS A 246 -23.37 12.41 -6.42
N LYS A 247 -23.42 12.90 -7.66
CA LYS A 247 -24.66 13.07 -8.41
C LYS A 247 -25.13 11.78 -9.09
N TYR A 248 -24.23 10.97 -9.61
CA TYR A 248 -24.54 9.88 -10.53
C TYR A 248 -24.10 8.49 -10.06
N GLY A 249 -23.30 8.41 -9.01
CA GLY A 249 -22.73 7.17 -8.49
C GLY A 249 -21.50 6.67 -9.24
N LYS A 250 -20.81 5.71 -8.62
CA LYS A 250 -19.51 5.18 -9.12
C LYS A 250 -19.66 4.40 -10.43
N GLU A 251 -20.73 3.66 -10.63
CA GLU A 251 -20.94 2.88 -11.86
C GLU A 251 -20.96 3.76 -13.10
N LYS A 252 -21.73 4.86 -13.08
CA LYS A 252 -21.78 5.82 -14.17
C LYS A 252 -20.46 6.59 -14.31
N PHE A 253 -19.78 6.84 -13.20
CA PHE A 253 -18.47 7.48 -13.21
C PHE A 253 -17.44 6.65 -13.98
N PHE A 254 -17.32 5.36 -13.73
CA PHE A 254 -16.40 4.51 -14.48
C PHE A 254 -16.79 4.39 -15.94
N TYR A 255 -18.07 4.20 -16.23
CA TYR A 255 -18.56 4.19 -17.61
C TYR A 255 -18.19 5.44 -18.40
N VAL A 256 -18.38 6.61 -17.80
CA VAL A 256 -18.02 7.90 -18.45
C VAL A 256 -16.52 8.04 -18.61
N HIS A 257 -15.74 7.63 -17.59
CA HIS A 257 -14.28 7.69 -17.66
C HIS A 257 -13.70 6.75 -18.70
N ASP A 258 -14.24 5.54 -18.86
CA ASP A 258 -13.84 4.62 -19.92
C ASP A 258 -14.04 5.27 -21.30
N LYS A 259 -15.22 5.82 -21.55
CA LYS A 259 -15.49 6.54 -22.81
C LYS A 259 -14.59 7.76 -23.04
N LEU A 260 -14.33 8.55 -21.99
CA LEU A 260 -13.49 9.73 -22.08
C LEU A 260 -12.05 9.35 -22.44
N HIS A 261 -11.56 8.24 -21.87
CA HIS A 261 -10.21 7.74 -22.12
C HIS A 261 -10.06 6.91 -23.40
N GLU A 262 -11.15 6.55 -24.10
CA GLU A 262 -11.09 6.05 -25.47
C GLU A 262 -10.63 7.12 -26.46
N VAL A 263 -10.86 8.40 -26.16
CA VAL A 263 -10.58 9.54 -27.07
C VAL A 263 -9.52 10.50 -26.55
N HIS A 264 -9.21 10.48 -25.26
CA HIS A 264 -8.25 11.38 -24.62
C HIS A 264 -7.32 10.60 -23.69
N ASP A 265 -6.03 10.95 -23.70
CA ASP A 265 -5.09 10.49 -22.69
C ASP A 265 -5.35 11.17 -21.33
N PHE A 266 -4.62 10.70 -20.31
CA PHE A 266 -4.74 11.24 -18.96
C PHE A 266 -4.51 12.76 -18.90
N LYS A 267 -3.44 13.25 -19.55
CA LYS A 267 -3.07 14.67 -19.52
C LYS A 267 -4.17 15.52 -20.14
N LYS A 268 -4.67 15.11 -21.30
CA LYS A 268 -5.75 15.81 -21.98
C LYS A 268 -7.05 15.80 -21.18
N THR A 269 -7.36 14.69 -20.54
CA THR A 269 -8.50 14.58 -19.61
C THR A 269 -8.39 15.57 -18.47
N GLN A 270 -7.21 15.69 -17.84
CA GLN A 270 -6.99 16.67 -16.77
C GLN A 270 -7.13 18.12 -17.27
N GLU A 271 -6.59 18.44 -18.43
CA GLU A 271 -6.74 19.76 -19.05
C GLU A 271 -8.21 20.12 -19.29
N ILE A 272 -9.00 19.17 -19.81
CA ILE A 272 -10.42 19.38 -20.13
C ILE A 272 -11.26 19.58 -18.86
N LEU A 273 -11.01 18.77 -17.82
CA LEU A 273 -11.78 18.79 -16.57
C LEU A 273 -11.28 19.84 -15.57
N GLY A 274 -10.08 20.35 -15.74
CA GLY A 274 -9.33 21.08 -14.73
C GLY A 274 -9.57 22.57 -14.62
N THR A 275 -10.34 23.20 -15.52
CA THR A 275 -10.51 24.66 -15.51
C THR A 275 -11.44 25.15 -14.41
N ASP A 276 -12.54 24.42 -14.19
CA ASP A 276 -13.53 24.67 -13.15
C ASP A 276 -14.29 23.38 -12.85
N ALA A 277 -14.58 23.11 -11.58
CA ALA A 277 -15.21 21.84 -11.21
C ALA A 277 -16.66 21.71 -11.74
N GLU A 278 -17.41 22.80 -11.80
CA GLU A 278 -18.79 22.80 -12.31
C GLU A 278 -18.83 22.64 -13.84
N GLU A 279 -17.88 23.22 -14.54
CA GLU A 279 -17.73 23.00 -15.98
C GLU A 279 -17.23 21.55 -16.25
N GLY A 280 -16.32 21.04 -15.41
CA GLY A 280 -15.84 19.67 -15.48
C GLY A 280 -16.96 18.63 -15.39
N ILE A 281 -17.94 18.82 -14.49
CA ILE A 281 -19.13 17.95 -14.41
C ILE A 281 -19.91 17.98 -15.72
N LYS A 282 -20.18 19.14 -16.29
CA LYS A 282 -20.92 19.27 -17.56
C LYS A 282 -20.20 18.56 -18.71
N ILE A 283 -18.87 18.53 -18.66
CA ILE A 283 -18.07 17.79 -19.64
C ILE A 283 -18.26 16.29 -19.44
N LEU A 284 -18.15 15.78 -18.20
CA LEU A 284 -18.41 14.38 -17.90
C LEU A 284 -19.84 13.97 -18.29
N GLU A 285 -20.82 14.82 -18.07
CA GLU A 285 -22.23 14.58 -18.44
C GLU A 285 -22.46 14.37 -19.93
N ARG A 286 -21.59 14.88 -20.80
CA ARG A 286 -21.69 14.68 -22.27
C ARG A 286 -21.36 13.24 -22.70
N TYR A 287 -20.75 12.47 -21.82
CA TYR A 287 -20.38 11.07 -22.07
C TYR A 287 -21.35 10.07 -21.41
N LEU A 288 -22.38 10.55 -20.69
CA LEU A 288 -23.51 9.72 -20.22
C LEU A 288 -24.36 9.23 -21.39
#